data_13c66a5ee2e9104adc320b92d82eb975
#
_entry.id   13c66a5ee2e9104adc320b92d82eb975
#
_cell.length_a   1.000
_cell.length_b   1.000
_cell.length_c   1.000
_cell.angle_alpha   90.00
_cell.angle_beta   90.00
_cell.angle_gamma   90.00
#
_symmetry.space_group_name_H-M   'P 1'
#
loop_
_entity.id
_entity.type
_entity.pdbx_description
1 polymer ?
#
loop_
_entity_poly.entity_id
_entity_poly.type
_entity_poly.pdbx_seq_one_letter_code
_entity_poly.pdbx_strand_id
1 'polypeptide(L)'
;MDKKKISYLILLCLFSLSCTLQTEKYETVSPNGKLKIKLKIDKGTQYEVWYDNTQLILPSPIGLHLADGRVIGNGSVKSAKKRKVNQTIDVLVGKNKELQDTYNELTVSFNDSCDLVVRAYDEGVAYHFVTHLNGEITIISEDAIFNFASTPIIYYPECDANYSGETDQSGRTHQVHQGYRNFERLYKVYKGPLEIPYERFAVSPVLYEYPDSPYKVVVTESNTY
;
A
#
# COMPACT_ATOMS: atom_id res chain seq x y z
N MET A 1 25.92 40.89 38.44
CA MET A 1 25.86 39.63 37.72
C MET A 1 26.66 39.76 36.43
N ASP A 2 27.73 39.00 36.32
CA ASP A 2 28.82 39.25 35.37
C ASP A 2 28.35 38.95 33.93
N LYS A 3 28.53 39.91 33.00
CA LYS A 3 28.10 39.80 31.59
C LYS A 3 28.64 38.55 30.92
N LYS A 4 29.80 38.04 31.35
CA LYS A 4 30.37 36.78 30.85
C LYS A 4 29.56 35.54 31.29
N LYS A 5 28.99 35.52 32.49
CA LYS A 5 28.15 34.42 32.98
C LYS A 5 26.80 34.34 32.24
N ILE A 6 26.24 35.47 31.85
CA ILE A 6 25.01 35.57 31.05
C ILE A 6 25.27 35.06 29.66
N SER A 7 26.41 35.38 29.05
CA SER A 7 26.78 34.89 27.70
C SER A 7 26.95 33.38 27.64
N TYR A 8 27.51 32.74 28.65
CA TYR A 8 27.62 31.28 28.75
C TYR A 8 26.26 30.59 28.98
N LEU A 9 25.37 31.24 29.75
CA LEU A 9 24.02 30.70 29.97
C LEU A 9 23.16 30.72 28.68
N ILE A 10 23.28 31.79 27.90
CA ILE A 10 22.59 31.91 26.60
C ILE A 10 23.16 30.90 25.56
N LEU A 11 24.48 30.68 25.56
CA LEU A 11 25.12 29.71 24.69
C LEU A 11 24.74 28.27 25.05
N LEU A 12 24.58 27.98 26.37
CA LEU A 12 24.13 26.65 26.82
C LEU A 12 22.67 26.36 26.48
N CYS A 13 21.80 27.39 26.49
CA CYS A 13 20.37 27.25 26.09
C CYS A 13 20.19 27.06 24.57
N LEU A 14 21.12 27.53 23.73
CA LEU A 14 21.06 27.33 22.29
C LEU A 14 21.45 25.91 21.86
N PHE A 15 22.20 25.18 22.71
CA PHE A 15 22.56 23.78 22.41
C PHE A 15 21.49 22.76 22.79
N SER A 16 20.49 23.14 23.57
CA SER A 16 19.42 22.19 24.01
C SER A 16 18.17 22.17 23.14
N LEU A 17 18.10 22.95 22.04
CA LEU A 17 16.95 22.99 21.15
C LEU A 17 17.12 22.19 19.85
N SER A 18 18.18 21.40 19.71
CA SER A 18 18.32 20.49 18.57
C SER A 18 17.84 19.08 18.90
N CYS A 19 16.68 18.94 19.55
CA CYS A 19 15.93 17.71 19.45
C CYS A 19 15.16 17.76 18.12
N THR A 20 15.85 17.56 17.00
CA THR A 20 15.22 17.17 15.77
C THR A 20 14.56 15.83 16.05
N LEU A 21 13.24 15.82 16.15
CA LEU A 21 12.44 14.63 15.98
C LEU A 21 12.87 14.04 14.64
N GLN A 22 13.82 13.12 14.69
CA GLN A 22 14.24 12.33 13.55
C GLN A 22 13.06 11.41 13.29
N THR A 23 12.13 11.88 12.47
CA THR A 23 11.04 11.04 11.95
C THR A 23 11.76 9.95 11.17
N GLU A 24 11.84 8.75 11.74
CA GLU A 24 12.43 7.61 11.06
C GLU A 24 11.70 7.46 9.72
N LYS A 25 12.45 7.62 8.64
CA LYS A 25 11.89 7.51 7.29
C LYS A 25 11.82 6.04 6.91
N TYR A 26 10.67 5.44 7.11
CA TYR A 26 10.38 4.11 6.60
C TYR A 26 10.10 4.20 5.10
N GLU A 27 11.16 4.13 4.29
CA GLU A 27 11.05 4.21 2.84
C GLU A 27 12.00 3.24 2.14
N THR A 28 11.60 2.75 0.97
CA THR A 28 12.48 2.05 0.05
C THR A 28 12.31 2.62 -1.35
N VAL A 29 13.35 2.50 -2.18
CA VAL A 29 13.43 3.07 -3.52
C VAL A 29 13.82 1.95 -4.47
N SER A 30 13.27 1.96 -5.68
CA SER A 30 13.63 0.98 -6.72
C SER A 30 15.13 0.97 -7.03
N PRO A 31 15.67 -0.11 -7.61
CA PRO A 31 17.08 -0.19 -8.01
C PRO A 31 17.54 0.98 -8.90
N ASN A 32 16.70 1.42 -9.84
CA ASN A 32 16.97 2.56 -10.73
C ASN A 32 16.76 3.94 -10.07
N GLY A 33 16.29 3.98 -8.81
CA GLY A 33 16.10 5.21 -8.04
C GLY A 33 14.83 6.03 -8.35
N LYS A 34 14.00 5.61 -9.30
CA LYS A 34 12.86 6.39 -9.76
C LYS A 34 11.59 6.18 -8.95
N LEU A 35 11.28 4.94 -8.60
CA LEU A 35 10.08 4.59 -7.86
C LEU A 35 10.39 4.52 -6.36
N LYS A 36 9.57 5.15 -5.55
CA LYS A 36 9.72 5.21 -4.10
C LYS A 36 8.41 4.91 -3.40
N ILE A 37 8.45 4.04 -2.40
CA ILE A 37 7.37 3.84 -1.45
C ILE A 37 7.81 4.31 -0.06
N LYS A 38 6.97 5.09 0.59
CA LYS A 38 7.17 5.58 1.96
C LYS A 38 6.05 5.08 2.85
N LEU A 39 6.40 4.74 4.07
CA LEU A 39 5.44 4.43 5.13
C LEU A 39 5.43 5.56 6.15
N LYS A 40 4.24 5.97 6.55
CA LYS A 40 3.98 6.85 7.67
C LYS A 40 3.28 6.04 8.76
N ILE A 41 3.93 5.92 9.90
CA ILE A 41 3.45 5.11 11.03
C ILE A 41 3.27 6.05 12.21
N ASP A 42 2.01 6.34 12.56
CA ASP A 42 1.64 7.22 13.67
C ASP A 42 0.41 6.64 14.38
N LYS A 43 -0.79 7.15 14.12
CA LYS A 43 -2.06 6.60 14.64
C LYS A 43 -2.59 5.43 13.84
N GLY A 44 -1.89 5.03 12.81
CA GLY A 44 -2.13 3.96 11.89
C GLY A 44 -1.01 3.91 10.88
N THR A 45 -0.98 2.87 10.05
CA THR A 45 0.00 2.75 8.99
C THR A 45 -0.59 3.24 7.67
N GLN A 46 0.11 4.15 7.02
CA GLN A 46 -0.21 4.67 5.70
C GLN A 46 1.00 4.49 4.79
N TYR A 47 0.77 4.35 3.50
CA TYR A 47 1.81 4.36 2.48
C TYR A 47 1.58 5.48 1.47
N GLU A 48 2.66 5.90 0.83
CA GLU A 48 2.69 6.85 -0.30
C GLU A 48 3.58 6.28 -1.39
N VAL A 49 3.23 6.56 -2.66
CA VAL A 49 4.05 6.15 -3.81
C VAL A 49 4.42 7.35 -4.66
N TRP A 50 5.69 7.43 -5.03
CA TRP A 50 6.28 8.49 -5.82
C TRP A 50 7.05 7.92 -7.01
N TYR A 51 6.97 8.56 -8.16
CA TYR A 51 7.76 8.28 -9.34
C TYR A 51 8.40 9.57 -9.87
N ASP A 52 9.74 9.59 -10.00
CA ASP A 52 10.49 10.76 -10.47
C ASP A 52 10.04 12.09 -9.80
N ASN A 53 9.88 12.11 -8.48
CA ASN A 53 9.37 13.23 -7.69
C ASN A 53 7.88 13.59 -7.89
N THR A 54 7.15 12.87 -8.73
CA THR A 54 5.70 12.98 -8.86
C THR A 54 5.03 12.03 -7.89
N GLN A 55 4.17 12.54 -7.01
CA GLN A 55 3.37 11.71 -6.12
C GLN A 55 2.21 11.09 -6.89
N LEU A 56 2.18 9.76 -6.96
CA LEU A 56 1.11 9.01 -7.64
C LEU A 56 0.02 8.57 -6.66
N ILE A 57 0.43 8.11 -5.48
CA ILE A 57 -0.48 7.71 -4.39
C ILE A 57 -0.23 8.60 -3.19
N LEU A 58 -1.27 9.27 -2.74
CA LEU A 58 -1.30 10.05 -1.50
C LEU A 58 -1.32 9.13 -0.28
N PRO A 59 -1.12 9.64 0.95
CA PRO A 59 -1.21 8.82 2.16
C PRO A 59 -2.47 7.97 2.16
N SER A 60 -2.27 6.66 2.09
CA SER A 60 -3.31 5.65 1.93
C SER A 60 -3.20 4.62 3.05
N PRO A 61 -4.27 4.39 3.84
CA PRO A 61 -4.24 3.45 4.94
C PRO A 61 -4.02 2.01 4.45
N ILE A 62 -3.28 1.24 5.26
CA ILE A 62 -3.14 -0.21 5.13
C ILE A 62 -3.18 -0.86 6.51
N GLY A 63 -3.84 -2.01 6.62
CA GLY A 63 -3.93 -2.78 7.87
C GLY A 63 -4.87 -3.97 7.71
N LEU A 64 -4.72 -4.96 8.59
CA LEU A 64 -5.58 -6.14 8.60
C LEU A 64 -6.49 -6.11 9.83
N HIS A 65 -7.79 -6.24 9.61
CA HIS A 65 -8.81 -6.29 10.65
C HIS A 65 -9.11 -7.76 11.00
N LEU A 66 -8.92 -8.12 12.25
CA LEU A 66 -9.17 -9.47 12.74
C LEU A 66 -10.58 -9.58 13.35
N ALA A 67 -11.12 -10.80 13.37
CA ALA A 67 -12.43 -11.10 13.96
C ALA A 67 -12.50 -10.82 15.48
N ASP A 68 -11.37 -10.79 16.16
CA ASP A 68 -11.28 -10.45 17.58
C ASP A 68 -11.23 -8.93 17.86
N GLY A 69 -11.38 -8.10 16.83
CA GLY A 69 -11.42 -6.66 16.92
C GLY A 69 -10.04 -5.97 16.87
N ARG A 70 -8.93 -6.72 16.78
CA ARG A 70 -7.60 -6.15 16.60
C ARG A 70 -7.41 -5.68 15.15
N VAL A 71 -6.63 -4.60 14.99
CA VAL A 71 -6.08 -4.19 13.69
C VAL A 71 -4.57 -4.37 13.79
N ILE A 72 -4.01 -5.24 12.96
CA ILE A 72 -2.58 -5.53 12.91
C ILE A 72 -1.90 -4.79 11.74
N GLY A 73 -0.57 -4.59 11.89
CA GLY A 73 0.20 -3.74 10.97
C GLY A 73 0.04 -2.25 11.27
N ASN A 74 -0.57 -1.89 12.42
CA ASN A 74 -0.82 -0.52 12.90
C ASN A 74 -0.15 -0.21 14.24
N GLY A 75 0.56 -1.17 14.81
CA GLY A 75 1.19 -1.06 16.11
C GLY A 75 2.44 -0.17 16.13
N SER A 76 3.05 -0.01 17.30
CA SER A 76 4.36 0.61 17.42
C SER A 76 5.43 -0.25 16.74
N VAL A 77 6.38 0.41 16.09
CA VAL A 77 7.46 -0.27 15.37
C VAL A 77 8.45 -0.88 16.37
N LYS A 78 8.76 -2.15 16.19
CA LYS A 78 9.79 -2.88 16.91
C LYS A 78 11.15 -2.78 16.22
N SER A 79 11.16 -2.92 14.90
CA SER A 79 12.38 -2.83 14.10
C SER A 79 12.05 -2.57 12.63
N ALA A 80 13.04 -2.04 11.90
CA ALA A 80 12.97 -1.92 10.45
C ALA A 80 14.26 -2.43 9.81
N LYS A 81 14.16 -3.21 8.73
CA LYS A 81 15.30 -3.77 8.02
C LYS A 81 15.16 -3.53 6.53
N LYS A 82 16.27 -3.19 5.88
CA LYS A 82 16.34 -3.04 4.41
C LYS A 82 17.23 -4.11 3.82
N ARG A 83 16.85 -4.62 2.65
CA ARG A 83 17.71 -5.51 1.85
C ARG A 83 17.56 -5.21 0.37
N LYS A 84 18.57 -5.59 -0.40
CA LYS A 84 18.54 -5.58 -1.86
C LYS A 84 18.51 -7.02 -2.36
N VAL A 85 17.65 -7.28 -3.32
CA VAL A 85 17.51 -8.59 -3.95
C VAL A 85 17.82 -8.45 -5.44
N ASN A 86 18.60 -9.37 -5.95
CA ASN A 86 18.91 -9.51 -7.36
C ASN A 86 19.17 -11.00 -7.62
N GLN A 87 18.17 -11.69 -8.14
CA GLN A 87 18.18 -13.13 -8.35
C GLN A 87 17.45 -13.50 -9.64
N THR A 88 17.74 -14.66 -10.15
CA THR A 88 16.99 -15.27 -11.25
C THR A 88 16.03 -16.29 -10.65
N ILE A 89 14.77 -16.26 -11.07
CA ILE A 89 13.74 -17.22 -10.66
C ILE A 89 13.25 -18.01 -11.88
N ASP A 90 13.08 -19.31 -11.70
CA ASP A 90 12.45 -20.18 -12.70
C ASP A 90 10.95 -19.99 -12.70
N VAL A 91 10.38 -19.84 -13.89
CA VAL A 91 8.93 -19.65 -14.07
C VAL A 91 8.32 -20.94 -14.61
N LEU A 92 7.43 -21.54 -13.83
CA LEU A 92 6.75 -22.78 -14.22
C LEU A 92 5.77 -22.60 -15.37
N VAL A 93 5.09 -21.45 -15.41
CA VAL A 93 4.10 -21.11 -16.44
C VAL A 93 4.29 -19.66 -16.86
N GLY A 94 4.57 -19.42 -18.14
CA GLY A 94 4.78 -18.08 -18.66
C GLY A 94 5.49 -18.07 -20.00
N LYS A 95 5.70 -16.89 -20.57
CA LYS A 95 6.44 -16.70 -21.84
C LYS A 95 7.93 -16.90 -21.67
N ASN A 96 8.45 -16.57 -20.50
CA ASN A 96 9.87 -16.67 -20.17
C ASN A 96 10.08 -17.85 -19.21
N LYS A 97 11.13 -18.62 -19.43
CA LYS A 97 11.53 -19.71 -18.56
C LYS A 97 12.14 -19.20 -17.24
N GLU A 98 12.81 -18.06 -17.32
CA GLU A 98 13.49 -17.41 -16.22
C GLU A 98 13.09 -15.93 -16.17
N LEU A 99 12.97 -15.38 -14.98
CA LEU A 99 12.75 -13.96 -14.74
C LEU A 99 13.84 -13.43 -13.82
N GLN A 100 14.31 -12.22 -14.13
CA GLN A 100 15.18 -11.48 -13.23
C GLN A 100 14.33 -10.78 -12.16
N ASP A 101 14.49 -11.21 -10.91
CA ASP A 101 13.78 -10.67 -9.76
C ASP A 101 14.70 -9.71 -9.00
N THR A 102 14.54 -8.41 -9.30
CA THR A 102 15.42 -7.36 -8.78
C THR A 102 14.60 -6.27 -8.10
N TYR A 103 14.80 -6.07 -6.79
CA TYR A 103 14.09 -5.08 -5.99
C TYR A 103 14.86 -4.68 -4.74
N ASN A 104 14.46 -3.56 -4.15
CA ASN A 104 14.81 -3.18 -2.79
C ASN A 104 13.61 -3.39 -1.87
N GLU A 105 13.85 -3.97 -0.71
CA GLU A 105 12.83 -4.33 0.27
C GLU A 105 13.05 -3.60 1.60
N LEU A 106 11.96 -3.18 2.20
CA LEU A 106 11.88 -2.73 3.58
C LEU A 106 10.89 -3.62 4.33
N THR A 107 11.35 -4.26 5.40
CA THR A 107 10.49 -4.97 6.36
C THR A 107 10.38 -4.12 7.62
N VAL A 108 9.17 -3.79 8.01
CA VAL A 108 8.84 -3.13 9.28
C VAL A 108 8.15 -4.15 10.18
N SER A 109 8.79 -4.46 11.30
CA SER A 109 8.23 -5.37 12.32
C SER A 109 7.54 -4.56 13.40
N PHE A 110 6.29 -4.89 13.68
CA PHE A 110 5.48 -4.25 14.72
C PHE A 110 5.47 -5.06 16.01
N ASN A 111 5.11 -4.41 17.12
CA ASN A 111 4.95 -5.10 18.41
C ASN A 111 3.66 -5.93 18.50
N ASP A 112 2.76 -5.82 17.54
CA ASP A 112 1.52 -6.60 17.41
C ASP A 112 1.70 -7.95 16.73
N SER A 113 2.95 -8.44 16.63
CA SER A 113 3.32 -9.70 15.99
C SER A 113 2.97 -9.75 14.49
N CYS A 114 3.16 -8.63 13.82
CA CYS A 114 3.00 -8.50 12.37
C CYS A 114 4.23 -7.83 11.76
N ASP A 115 4.62 -8.27 10.57
CA ASP A 115 5.56 -7.56 9.73
C ASP A 115 4.82 -7.02 8.50
N LEU A 116 5.12 -5.78 8.13
CA LEU A 116 4.77 -5.21 6.84
C LEU A 116 6.01 -5.21 5.96
N VAL A 117 5.95 -5.97 4.87
CA VAL A 117 7.02 -6.05 3.87
C VAL A 117 6.62 -5.23 2.66
N VAL A 118 7.44 -4.25 2.30
CA VAL A 118 7.25 -3.44 1.10
C VAL A 118 8.43 -3.61 0.17
N ARG A 119 8.17 -3.74 -1.13
CA ARG A 119 9.16 -3.93 -2.18
C ARG A 119 9.02 -2.84 -3.23
N ALA A 120 10.15 -2.31 -3.68
CA ALA A 120 10.23 -1.38 -4.78
C ALA A 120 11.02 -2.01 -5.92
N TYR A 121 10.32 -2.33 -7.00
CA TYR A 121 10.86 -2.75 -8.30
C TYR A 121 11.03 -1.52 -9.18
N ASP A 122 11.70 -1.65 -10.30
CA ASP A 122 11.83 -0.54 -11.26
C ASP A 122 10.49 -0.19 -11.94
N GLU A 123 9.56 -1.14 -11.97
CA GLU A 123 8.27 -1.04 -12.66
C GLU A 123 7.06 -0.99 -11.73
N GLY A 124 7.24 -1.18 -10.43
CA GLY A 124 6.13 -1.23 -9.49
C GLY A 124 6.55 -1.31 -8.03
N VAL A 125 5.56 -1.15 -7.16
CA VAL A 125 5.69 -1.40 -5.73
C VAL A 125 4.72 -2.49 -5.32
N ALA A 126 5.12 -3.28 -4.33
CA ALA A 126 4.28 -4.30 -3.75
C ALA A 126 4.38 -4.26 -2.22
N TYR A 127 3.34 -4.69 -1.53
CA TYR A 127 3.38 -4.94 -0.09
C TYR A 127 2.64 -6.24 0.25
N HIS A 128 3.00 -6.81 1.39
CA HIS A 128 2.26 -7.89 2.02
C HIS A 128 2.51 -7.89 3.52
N PHE A 129 1.59 -8.51 4.25
CA PHE A 129 1.72 -8.73 5.68
C PHE A 129 2.23 -10.14 5.97
N VAL A 130 3.06 -10.25 7.00
CA VAL A 130 3.48 -11.54 7.58
C VAL A 130 3.07 -11.55 9.04
N THR A 131 2.16 -12.45 9.41
CA THR A 131 1.69 -12.57 10.79
C THR A 131 2.49 -13.62 11.54
N HIS A 132 2.85 -13.29 12.78
CA HIS A 132 3.55 -14.18 13.73
C HIS A 132 2.65 -14.55 14.91
N LEU A 133 1.35 -14.45 14.71
CA LEU A 133 0.35 -14.81 15.70
C LEU A 133 0.27 -16.33 15.84
N ASN A 134 0.08 -16.81 17.06
CA ASN A 134 -0.09 -18.24 17.32
C ASN A 134 -1.53 -18.67 17.02
N GLY A 135 -1.67 -19.87 16.44
CA GLY A 135 -2.95 -20.49 16.16
C GLY A 135 -3.63 -19.97 14.89
N GLU A 136 -4.87 -20.31 14.72
CA GLU A 136 -5.71 -19.88 13.60
C GLU A 136 -6.17 -18.43 13.82
N ILE A 137 -6.08 -17.62 12.78
CA ILE A 137 -6.57 -16.24 12.79
C ILE A 137 -7.64 -16.08 11.71
N THR A 138 -8.65 -15.28 11.99
CA THR A 138 -9.68 -14.92 11.02
C THR A 138 -9.54 -13.44 10.66
N ILE A 139 -9.21 -13.15 9.40
CA ILE A 139 -9.18 -11.79 8.84
C ILE A 139 -10.57 -11.50 8.29
N ILE A 140 -11.20 -10.41 8.75
CA ILE A 140 -12.53 -9.98 8.28
C ILE A 140 -12.47 -8.92 7.19
N SER A 141 -11.41 -8.12 7.16
CA SER A 141 -11.18 -7.12 6.11
C SER A 141 -9.73 -6.64 6.10
N GLU A 142 -9.35 -6.02 5.00
CA GLU A 142 -8.08 -5.33 4.82
C GLU A 142 -8.37 -3.85 4.45
N ASP A 143 -7.59 -2.94 5.02
CA ASP A 143 -7.49 -1.58 4.50
C ASP A 143 -6.53 -1.60 3.31
N ALA A 144 -7.07 -1.68 2.12
CA ALA A 144 -6.34 -1.62 0.85
C ALA A 144 -6.81 -0.40 0.06
N ILE A 145 -6.59 0.80 0.63
CA ILE A 145 -7.08 2.07 0.09
C ILE A 145 -6.01 2.68 -0.82
N PHE A 146 -6.44 3.24 -1.94
CA PHE A 146 -5.59 3.93 -2.91
C PHE A 146 -6.11 5.36 -3.10
N ASN A 147 -5.48 6.31 -2.41
CA ASN A 147 -5.78 7.73 -2.56
C ASN A 147 -4.91 8.30 -3.69
N PHE A 148 -5.51 8.59 -4.83
CA PHE A 148 -4.79 9.13 -5.97
C PHE A 148 -4.58 10.64 -5.84
N ALA A 149 -3.45 11.15 -6.37
CA ALA A 149 -3.10 12.56 -6.30
C ALA A 149 -4.02 13.47 -7.17
N SER A 150 -4.69 12.91 -8.15
CA SER A 150 -5.71 13.58 -8.96
C SER A 150 -6.77 12.57 -9.37
N THR A 151 -7.89 13.03 -9.90
CA THR A 151 -8.97 12.17 -10.37
C THR A 151 -8.58 11.46 -11.67
N PRO A 152 -8.30 10.16 -11.66
CA PRO A 152 -7.94 9.40 -12.85
C PRO A 152 -9.16 8.97 -13.66
N ILE A 153 -8.91 8.65 -14.92
CA ILE A 153 -9.82 7.82 -15.71
C ILE A 153 -9.53 6.37 -15.35
N ILE A 154 -10.57 5.61 -15.00
CA ILE A 154 -10.45 4.23 -14.53
C ILE A 154 -10.91 3.29 -15.65
N TYR A 155 -10.10 2.28 -15.91
CA TYR A 155 -10.44 1.18 -16.81
C TYR A 155 -10.44 -0.12 -16.00
N TYR A 156 -11.56 -0.78 -15.95
CA TYR A 156 -11.67 -2.05 -15.25
C TYR A 156 -12.71 -2.95 -15.88
N PRO A 157 -12.54 -4.29 -15.77
CA PRO A 157 -13.59 -5.24 -16.12
C PRO A 157 -14.74 -5.09 -15.10
N GLU A 158 -15.90 -4.66 -15.55
CA GLU A 158 -17.07 -4.56 -14.69
C GLU A 158 -17.79 -5.90 -14.67
N CYS A 159 -18.10 -6.39 -13.48
CA CYS A 159 -18.98 -7.52 -13.31
C CYS A 159 -20.43 -7.08 -13.62
N ASP A 160 -21.18 -7.93 -14.32
CA ASP A 160 -22.56 -7.66 -14.69
C ASP A 160 -23.44 -7.50 -13.43
N ALA A 161 -24.31 -6.49 -13.44
CA ALA A 161 -25.15 -6.10 -12.32
C ALA A 161 -26.32 -7.07 -12.01
N ASN A 162 -26.44 -8.18 -12.71
CA ASN A 162 -27.46 -9.21 -12.46
C ASN A 162 -27.05 -10.13 -11.29
N TYR A 163 -26.97 -9.55 -10.11
CA TYR A 163 -26.65 -10.26 -8.88
C TYR A 163 -27.91 -10.56 -8.08
N SER A 164 -28.15 -11.83 -7.82
CA SER A 164 -28.94 -12.24 -6.67
C SER A 164 -28.02 -12.22 -5.46
N GLY A 165 -28.09 -11.16 -4.67
CA GLY A 165 -27.27 -11.04 -3.48
C GLY A 165 -27.80 -11.88 -2.32
N GLU A 166 -26.95 -12.67 -1.68
CA GLU A 166 -27.22 -13.20 -0.34
C GLU A 166 -26.74 -12.18 0.71
N THR A 167 -27.64 -11.82 1.59
CA THR A 167 -27.30 -10.93 2.72
C THR A 167 -26.77 -11.79 3.87
N ASP A 168 -25.55 -11.54 4.31
CA ASP A 168 -24.97 -12.20 5.47
C ASP A 168 -25.59 -11.74 6.79
N GLN A 169 -25.20 -12.36 7.89
CA GLN A 169 -25.71 -12.04 9.24
C GLN A 169 -25.33 -10.61 9.71
N SER A 170 -24.37 -9.95 9.01
CA SER A 170 -23.99 -8.56 9.30
C SER A 170 -24.80 -7.55 8.50
N GLY A 171 -25.72 -8.00 7.64
CA GLY A 171 -26.51 -7.14 6.78
C GLY A 171 -25.81 -6.72 5.49
N ARG A 172 -24.63 -7.27 5.19
CA ARG A 172 -23.92 -7.04 3.93
C ARG A 172 -24.46 -7.99 2.87
N THR A 173 -24.85 -7.43 1.75
CA THR A 173 -25.23 -8.23 0.58
C THR A 173 -23.96 -8.69 -0.12
N HIS A 174 -23.67 -9.99 -0.04
CA HIS A 174 -22.64 -10.62 -0.84
C HIS A 174 -23.23 -10.99 -2.18
N GLN A 175 -22.60 -10.53 -3.24
CA GLN A 175 -23.05 -10.83 -4.57
C GLN A 175 -22.53 -12.22 -4.96
N VAL A 176 -23.42 -13.15 -5.17
CA VAL A 176 -23.08 -14.50 -5.64
C VAL A 176 -23.00 -14.48 -7.16
N HIS A 177 -21.83 -14.77 -7.69
CA HIS A 177 -21.59 -14.88 -9.12
C HIS A 177 -22.43 -16.00 -9.73
N GLN A 178 -23.43 -15.67 -10.47
CA GLN A 178 -24.11 -16.64 -11.36
C GLN A 178 -23.43 -16.65 -12.74
N GLY A 179 -22.23 -17.21 -12.81
CA GLY A 179 -21.61 -17.62 -14.06
C GLY A 179 -20.62 -16.63 -14.67
N TYR A 180 -19.50 -17.18 -15.05
CA TYR A 180 -18.35 -16.58 -15.73
C TYR A 180 -18.61 -15.98 -17.12
N ARG A 181 -19.87 -15.80 -17.52
CA ARG A 181 -20.23 -15.57 -18.94
C ARG A 181 -19.95 -14.15 -19.44
N ASN A 182 -19.68 -13.18 -18.58
CA ASN A 182 -19.61 -11.77 -19.00
C ASN A 182 -18.31 -11.05 -18.64
N PHE A 183 -17.28 -11.74 -18.19
CA PHE A 183 -15.97 -11.13 -17.89
C PHE A 183 -15.29 -10.47 -19.10
N GLU A 184 -15.64 -10.85 -20.30
CA GLU A 184 -14.96 -10.41 -21.52
C GLU A 184 -15.61 -9.20 -22.20
N ARG A 185 -16.79 -8.73 -21.74
CA ARG A 185 -17.61 -7.84 -22.57
C ARG A 185 -17.70 -6.38 -22.16
N LEU A 186 -17.31 -5.99 -20.97
CA LEU A 186 -17.60 -4.63 -20.54
C LEU A 186 -16.39 -3.96 -19.87
N TYR A 187 -15.52 -3.39 -20.68
CA TYR A 187 -14.63 -2.32 -20.20
C TYR A 187 -15.44 -1.03 -20.19
N LYS A 188 -15.88 -0.58 -19.03
CA LYS A 188 -16.40 0.77 -18.86
C LYS A 188 -15.25 1.69 -18.46
N VAL A 189 -15.24 2.85 -19.07
CA VAL A 189 -14.34 3.94 -18.71
C VAL A 189 -15.08 4.85 -17.75
N TYR A 190 -14.55 5.02 -16.56
CA TYR A 190 -15.07 5.96 -15.57
C TYR A 190 -14.19 7.18 -15.45
N LYS A 191 -14.81 8.36 -15.39
CA LYS A 191 -14.12 9.61 -15.11
C LYS A 191 -14.06 9.86 -13.61
N GLY A 192 -13.24 9.06 -12.91
CA GLY A 192 -12.99 9.19 -11.49
C GLY A 192 -13.97 8.49 -10.57
N PRO A 193 -13.51 8.07 -9.39
CA PRO A 193 -14.32 7.32 -8.42
C PRO A 193 -15.43 8.14 -7.77
N LEU A 194 -15.33 9.49 -7.78
CA LEU A 194 -16.29 10.39 -7.13
C LEU A 194 -17.59 10.59 -7.93
N GLU A 195 -17.62 10.20 -9.21
CA GLU A 195 -18.81 10.32 -10.05
C GLU A 195 -19.68 9.05 -10.06
N ILE A 196 -19.29 8.01 -9.30
CA ILE A 196 -20.03 6.76 -9.22
C ILE A 196 -21.06 6.86 -8.10
N PRO A 197 -22.35 6.93 -8.41
CA PRO A 197 -23.40 7.15 -7.40
C PRO A 197 -23.71 5.92 -6.52
N TYR A 198 -23.00 4.80 -6.73
CA TYR A 198 -23.19 3.54 -6.01
C TYR A 198 -21.92 2.70 -6.05
N GLU A 199 -21.79 1.82 -5.07
CA GLU A 199 -20.66 0.87 -5.00
C GLU A 199 -20.68 -0.06 -6.23
N ARG A 200 -19.49 -0.25 -6.80
CA ARG A 200 -19.27 -1.18 -7.92
C ARG A 200 -18.09 -2.08 -7.61
N PHE A 201 -18.14 -3.25 -8.18
CA PHE A 201 -17.08 -4.23 -8.08
C PHE A 201 -16.26 -4.22 -9.36
N ALA A 202 -14.97 -3.97 -9.21
CA ALA A 202 -13.99 -4.15 -10.26
C ALA A 202 -13.22 -5.44 -10.00
N VAL A 203 -12.97 -6.20 -11.04
CA VAL A 203 -12.03 -7.33 -10.98
C VAL A 203 -10.64 -6.78 -11.25
N SER A 204 -9.65 -7.14 -10.44
CA SER A 204 -8.27 -6.80 -10.72
C SER A 204 -7.76 -7.54 -11.98
N PRO A 205 -6.87 -6.94 -12.79
CA PRO A 205 -6.23 -5.63 -12.60
C PRO A 205 -7.12 -4.44 -12.95
N VAL A 206 -6.89 -3.29 -12.28
CA VAL A 206 -7.53 -2.01 -12.60
C VAL A 206 -6.48 -1.05 -13.09
N LEU A 207 -6.72 -0.40 -14.24
CA LEU A 207 -5.84 0.62 -14.82
C LEU A 207 -6.38 2.01 -14.51
N TYR A 208 -5.50 2.87 -14.02
CA TYR A 208 -5.73 4.28 -13.75
C TYR A 208 -4.88 5.13 -14.69
N GLU A 209 -5.51 6.01 -15.45
CA GLU A 209 -4.88 6.95 -16.37
C GLU A 209 -5.10 8.38 -15.89
N TYR A 210 -4.03 9.14 -15.80
CA TYR A 210 -4.09 10.55 -15.43
C TYR A 210 -4.06 11.40 -16.72
N PRO A 211 -5.12 12.16 -17.04
CA PRO A 211 -5.20 12.92 -18.29
C PRO A 211 -4.05 13.91 -18.49
N ASP A 212 -3.54 14.47 -17.39
CA ASP A 212 -2.49 15.49 -17.40
C ASP A 212 -1.09 14.91 -17.06
N SER A 213 -0.93 13.60 -17.10
CA SER A 213 0.33 12.93 -16.77
C SER A 213 0.64 11.82 -17.77
N PRO A 214 1.92 11.61 -18.11
CA PRO A 214 2.31 10.49 -18.95
C PRO A 214 2.23 9.13 -18.23
N TYR A 215 1.98 9.15 -16.92
CA TYR A 215 1.98 7.94 -16.09
C TYR A 215 0.61 7.28 -16.06
N LYS A 216 0.65 5.96 -16.05
CA LYS A 216 -0.49 5.08 -15.80
C LYS A 216 -0.16 4.17 -14.64
N VAL A 217 -1.14 3.90 -13.80
CA VAL A 217 -0.99 3.02 -12.63
C VAL A 217 -1.89 1.81 -12.81
N VAL A 218 -1.34 0.63 -12.62
CA VAL A 218 -2.11 -0.61 -12.55
C VAL A 218 -2.11 -1.10 -11.12
N VAL A 219 -3.29 -1.36 -10.59
CA VAL A 219 -3.47 -2.00 -9.28
C VAL A 219 -3.94 -3.42 -9.51
N THR A 220 -3.25 -4.38 -8.89
CA THR A 220 -3.57 -5.79 -8.97
C THR A 220 -3.11 -6.53 -7.71
N GLU A 221 -3.68 -7.69 -7.46
CA GLU A 221 -3.20 -8.65 -6.49
C GLU A 221 -2.29 -9.66 -7.18
N SER A 222 -1.20 -10.04 -6.53
CA SER A 222 -0.22 -10.98 -7.09
C SER A 222 -0.29 -12.38 -6.49
N ASN A 223 -0.96 -12.54 -5.35
CA ASN A 223 -1.09 -13.81 -4.63
C ASN A 223 -2.43 -13.87 -3.91
N THR A 224 -3.34 -14.65 -4.45
CA THR A 224 -4.72 -14.80 -3.96
C THR A 224 -4.97 -16.15 -3.29
N TYR A 225 -3.90 -16.80 -2.77
CA TYR A 225 -3.96 -18.11 -2.10
C TYR A 225 -3.86 -18.00 -0.59
#